data_609efd5f5be5ad44220eae45b940d6e4
#
_entry.id   609efd5f5be5ad44220eae45b940d6e4
#
_cell.length_a   1.000
_cell.length_b   1.000
_cell.length_c   1.000
_cell.angle_alpha   90.00
_cell.angle_beta   90.00
_cell.angle_gamma   90.00
#
_symmetry.space_group_name_H-M   'P 1'
#
loop_
_entity.id
_entity.type
_entity.pdbx_description
1 polymer ?
#
loop_
_entity_poly.entity_id
_entity_poly.type
_entity_poly.pdbx_seq_one_letter_code
_entity_poly.pdbx_strand_id
1 'polypeptide(L)'
;MKTDLIIIGSGPGGYNTACHAAKNGLNTIIFEDRQAGGTCLNRGCIPTKTLCHEADMIEAVATMTGSRPEVDFNKAMTRKEQVTAQLREGVEGLMKSPGITFIKERASFKDSKTIIAGGEEYTADNIIIATGSESKLPPIEGIDEEGVVTSTE
;
A
#
# COMPACT_ATOMS: atom_id res chain seq x y z
N MET A 1 17.79 -16.40 -9.09
CA MET A 1 17.50 -17.01 -7.76
C MET A 1 16.25 -17.89 -7.89
N LYS A 2 16.20 -19.11 -7.26
CA LYS A 2 15.02 -20.00 -7.29
C LYS A 2 14.33 -19.99 -5.92
N THR A 3 12.99 -20.00 -5.93
CA THR A 3 12.13 -20.02 -4.73
C THR A 3 10.87 -20.86 -4.98
N ASP A 4 10.06 -21.13 -3.94
CA ASP A 4 8.81 -21.88 -4.09
C ASP A 4 7.68 -21.00 -4.63
N LEU A 5 7.63 -19.75 -4.18
CA LEU A 5 6.59 -18.79 -4.51
C LEU A 5 7.16 -17.40 -4.80
N ILE A 6 6.70 -16.78 -5.87
CA ILE A 6 6.88 -15.35 -6.14
C ILE A 6 5.53 -14.65 -6.03
N ILE A 7 5.51 -13.45 -5.40
CA ILE A 7 4.35 -12.58 -5.32
C ILE A 7 4.72 -11.21 -5.87
N ILE A 8 3.92 -10.68 -6.77
CA ILE A 8 4.10 -9.35 -7.36
C ILE A 8 3.05 -8.41 -6.76
N GLY A 9 3.50 -7.43 -5.98
CA GLY A 9 2.68 -6.49 -5.24
C GLY A 9 2.54 -6.84 -3.76
N SER A 10 2.75 -5.84 -2.88
CA SER A 10 2.71 -5.97 -1.42
C SER A 10 1.49 -5.31 -0.78
N GLY A 11 0.39 -5.20 -1.53
CA GLY A 11 -0.93 -4.87 -0.99
C GLY A 11 -1.48 -6.00 -0.10
N PRO A 12 -2.72 -5.87 0.45
CA PRO A 12 -3.31 -6.87 1.34
C PRO A 12 -3.33 -8.29 0.76
N GLY A 13 -3.55 -8.45 -0.54
CA GLY A 13 -3.47 -9.74 -1.22
C GLY A 13 -2.07 -10.32 -1.25
N GLY A 14 -1.04 -9.46 -1.37
CA GLY A 14 0.35 -9.90 -1.44
C GLY A 14 0.96 -10.20 -0.08
N TYR A 15 1.04 -9.22 0.83
CA TYR A 15 1.75 -9.41 2.10
C TYR A 15 1.10 -10.47 3.00
N ASN A 16 -0.25 -10.55 3.04
CA ASN A 16 -0.92 -11.60 3.81
C ASN A 16 -0.62 -13.00 3.24
N THR A 17 -0.61 -13.12 1.90
CA THR A 17 -0.26 -14.38 1.24
C THR A 17 1.20 -14.76 1.50
N ALA A 18 2.14 -13.81 1.44
CA ALA A 18 3.53 -14.06 1.76
C ALA A 18 3.71 -14.56 3.20
N CYS A 19 3.07 -13.91 4.17
CA CYS A 19 3.08 -14.34 5.57
C CYS A 19 2.48 -15.74 5.75
N HIS A 20 1.38 -16.04 5.05
CA HIS A 20 0.74 -17.35 5.13
C HIS A 20 1.62 -18.45 4.51
N ALA A 21 2.18 -18.20 3.33
CA ALA A 21 3.08 -19.13 2.65
C ALA A 21 4.31 -19.45 3.50
N ALA A 22 4.96 -18.43 4.04
CA ALA A 22 6.14 -18.60 4.91
C ALA A 22 5.83 -19.39 6.19
N LYS A 23 4.68 -19.14 6.82
CA LYS A 23 4.21 -19.93 7.99
C LYS A 23 3.99 -21.41 7.65
N ASN A 24 3.72 -21.73 6.38
CA ASN A 24 3.59 -23.11 5.90
C ASN A 24 4.88 -23.67 5.29
N GLY A 25 6.02 -23.01 5.54
CA GLY A 25 7.34 -23.52 5.19
C GLY A 25 7.79 -23.22 3.75
N LEU A 26 7.05 -22.39 2.99
CA LEU A 26 7.46 -21.99 1.65
C LEU A 26 8.41 -20.80 1.69
N ASN A 27 9.49 -20.89 0.92
CA ASN A 27 10.35 -19.73 0.63
C ASN A 27 9.65 -18.84 -0.38
N THR A 28 9.39 -17.60 0.01
CA THR A 28 8.61 -16.66 -0.76
C THR A 28 9.41 -15.40 -1.08
N ILE A 29 9.42 -14.97 -2.34
CA ILE A 29 9.91 -13.66 -2.74
C ILE A 29 8.69 -12.77 -3.05
N ILE A 30 8.65 -11.58 -2.48
CA ILE A 30 7.60 -10.59 -2.74
C ILE A 30 8.23 -9.30 -3.27
N PHE A 31 7.71 -8.81 -4.40
CA PHE A 31 8.15 -7.59 -5.08
C PHE A 31 7.17 -6.45 -4.87
N GLU A 32 7.68 -5.23 -4.70
CA GLU A 32 6.90 -4.00 -4.63
C GLU A 32 7.72 -2.85 -5.26
N ASP A 33 7.12 -2.10 -6.17
CA ASP A 33 7.80 -0.97 -6.82
C ASP A 33 7.48 0.40 -6.18
N ARG A 34 6.56 0.42 -5.20
CA ARG A 34 6.13 1.63 -4.50
C ARG A 34 6.25 1.45 -2.98
N GLN A 35 5.16 1.60 -2.29
CA GLN A 35 5.07 1.52 -0.82
C GLN A 35 4.34 0.26 -0.39
N ALA A 36 4.90 -0.45 0.57
CA ALA A 36 4.27 -1.62 1.17
C ALA A 36 2.88 -1.29 1.76
N GLY A 37 1.97 -2.26 1.70
CA GLY A 37 0.62 -2.14 2.26
C GLY A 37 -0.48 -1.80 1.26
N GLY A 38 -0.12 -1.43 0.01
CA GLY A 38 -1.06 -1.19 -1.09
C GLY A 38 -1.95 0.04 -0.92
N THR A 39 -2.98 0.14 -1.75
CA THR A 39 -3.85 1.33 -1.86
C THR A 39 -4.59 1.65 -0.57
N CYS A 40 -5.19 0.67 0.09
CA CYS A 40 -5.99 0.88 1.31
C CYS A 40 -5.16 1.58 2.42
N LEU A 41 -3.94 1.12 2.65
CA LEU A 41 -3.07 1.68 3.67
C LEU A 41 -2.53 3.06 3.27
N ASN A 42 -2.02 3.18 2.03
CA ASN A 42 -1.25 4.36 1.64
C ASN A 42 -2.09 5.50 1.05
N ARG A 43 -3.22 5.21 0.38
CA ARG A 43 -3.97 6.17 -0.45
C ARG A 43 -5.49 6.01 -0.38
N GLY A 44 -6.01 5.18 0.53
CA GLY A 44 -7.45 4.87 0.59
C GLY A 44 -7.98 4.85 2.01
N CYS A 45 -8.21 3.65 2.55
CA CYS A 45 -8.93 3.45 3.80
C CYS A 45 -8.31 4.20 5.00
N ILE A 46 -7.00 4.10 5.18
CA ILE A 46 -6.33 4.66 6.36
C ILE A 46 -6.26 6.18 6.29
N PRO A 47 -5.76 6.81 5.20
CA PRO A 47 -5.81 8.27 5.06
C PRO A 47 -7.22 8.83 5.25
N THR A 48 -8.20 8.26 4.57
CA THR A 48 -9.60 8.71 4.66
C THR A 48 -10.14 8.62 6.07
N LYS A 49 -9.97 7.46 6.75
CA LYS A 49 -10.47 7.28 8.11
C LYS A 49 -9.77 8.17 9.12
N THR A 50 -8.49 8.47 8.93
CA THR A 50 -7.76 9.40 9.79
C THR A 50 -8.34 10.80 9.66
N LEU A 51 -8.57 11.29 8.44
CA LEU A 51 -9.17 12.62 8.22
C LEU A 51 -10.62 12.69 8.71
N CYS A 52 -11.43 11.64 8.49
CA CYS A 52 -12.78 11.56 9.05
C CYS A 52 -12.76 11.61 10.59
N HIS A 53 -11.84 10.89 11.23
CA HIS A 53 -11.71 10.92 12.69
C HIS A 53 -11.36 12.32 13.21
N GLU A 54 -10.46 13.05 12.54
CA GLU A 54 -10.17 14.45 12.92
C GLU A 54 -11.41 15.34 12.79
N ALA A 55 -12.21 15.15 11.73
CA ALA A 55 -13.46 15.88 11.55
C ALA A 55 -14.49 15.54 12.65
N ASP A 56 -14.65 14.27 13.00
CA ASP A 56 -15.54 13.81 14.06
C ASP A 56 -15.14 14.39 15.43
N MET A 57 -13.85 14.48 15.72
CA MET A 57 -13.33 15.09 16.95
C MET A 57 -13.65 16.58 17.04
N ILE A 58 -13.52 17.33 15.91
CA ILE A 58 -13.89 18.74 15.84
C ILE A 58 -15.38 18.93 16.12
N GLU A 59 -16.22 18.11 15.52
CA GLU A 59 -17.67 18.17 15.70
C GLU A 59 -18.09 17.80 17.14
N ALA A 60 -17.43 16.81 17.74
CA ALA A 60 -17.65 16.45 19.14
C ALA A 60 -17.32 17.61 20.08
N VAL A 61 -16.18 18.29 19.87
CA VAL A 61 -15.80 19.48 20.65
C VAL A 61 -16.81 20.60 20.46
N ALA A 62 -17.24 20.89 19.23
CA ALA A 62 -18.24 21.91 18.94
C ALA A 62 -19.55 21.63 19.67
N THR A 63 -20.01 20.38 19.66
CA THR A 63 -21.22 19.94 20.36
C THR A 63 -21.09 20.11 21.88
N MET A 64 -19.96 19.74 22.47
CA MET A 64 -19.74 19.81 23.93
C MET A 64 -19.58 21.23 24.44
N THR A 65 -18.93 22.11 23.66
CA THR A 65 -18.56 23.47 24.10
C THR A 65 -19.51 24.55 23.58
N GLY A 66 -20.36 24.23 22.61
CA GLY A 66 -21.19 25.21 21.88
C GLY A 66 -20.39 26.11 20.93
N SER A 67 -19.12 25.81 20.71
CA SER A 67 -18.22 26.60 19.84
C SER A 67 -17.35 25.68 19.00
N ARG A 68 -17.30 25.93 17.69
CA ARG A 68 -16.45 25.15 16.77
C ARG A 68 -15.00 25.61 16.89
N PRO A 69 -14.06 24.68 17.19
CA PRO A 69 -12.64 25.03 17.26
C PRO A 69 -12.09 25.41 15.88
N GLU A 70 -11.05 26.21 15.85
CA GLU A 70 -10.31 26.50 14.61
C GLU A 70 -9.62 25.23 14.11
N VAL A 71 -9.76 24.98 12.83
CA VAL A 71 -9.23 23.78 12.18
C VAL A 71 -7.88 24.09 11.55
N ASP A 72 -6.83 23.47 12.04
CA ASP A 72 -5.51 23.46 11.41
C ASP A 72 -5.40 22.24 10.48
N PHE A 73 -5.70 22.45 9.21
CA PHE A 73 -5.63 21.37 8.21
C PHE A 73 -4.25 20.76 8.06
N ASN A 74 -3.18 21.53 8.26
CA ASN A 74 -1.80 21.04 8.18
C ASN A 74 -1.51 20.03 9.30
N LYS A 75 -2.07 20.24 10.50
CA LYS A 75 -1.97 19.27 11.59
C LYS A 75 -2.71 17.97 11.27
N ALA A 76 -3.90 18.06 10.70
CA ALA A 76 -4.66 16.88 10.26
C ALA A 76 -3.89 16.07 9.22
N MET A 77 -3.30 16.75 8.22
CA MET A 77 -2.46 16.11 7.21
C MET A 77 -1.19 15.49 7.82
N THR A 78 -0.52 16.17 8.73
CA THR A 78 0.64 15.61 9.45
C THR A 78 0.26 14.36 10.23
N ARG A 79 -0.88 14.38 10.92
CA ARG A 79 -1.40 13.21 11.65
C ARG A 79 -1.70 12.04 10.71
N LYS A 80 -2.34 12.31 9.57
CA LYS A 80 -2.60 11.32 8.53
C LYS A 80 -1.30 10.64 8.06
N GLU A 81 -0.25 11.43 7.78
CA GLU A 81 1.04 10.87 7.35
C GLU A 81 1.70 10.02 8.44
N GLN A 82 1.66 10.45 9.70
CA GLN A 82 2.21 9.69 10.83
C GLN A 82 1.52 8.33 10.98
N VAL A 83 0.19 8.29 10.94
CA VAL A 83 -0.59 7.05 11.05
C VAL A 83 -0.27 6.11 9.88
N THR A 84 -0.23 6.65 8.66
CA THR A 84 0.08 5.86 7.45
C THR A 84 1.50 5.29 7.51
N ALA A 85 2.48 6.11 7.92
CA ALA A 85 3.88 5.67 8.05
C ALA A 85 4.04 4.56 9.09
N GLN A 86 3.44 4.72 10.26
CA GLN A 86 3.49 3.73 11.33
C GLN A 86 2.92 2.36 10.89
N LEU A 87 1.78 2.37 10.19
CA LEU A 87 1.17 1.14 9.70
C LEU A 87 1.98 0.50 8.57
N ARG A 88 2.61 1.31 7.71
CA ARG A 88 3.52 0.84 6.66
C ARG A 88 4.73 0.12 7.25
N GLU A 89 5.36 0.71 8.27
CA GLU A 89 6.46 0.08 9.01
C GLU A 89 6.04 -1.27 9.60
N GLY A 90 4.80 -1.37 10.11
CA GLY A 90 4.23 -2.63 10.58
C GLY A 90 4.16 -3.70 9.48
N VAL A 91 3.68 -3.35 8.28
CA VAL A 91 3.64 -4.27 7.13
C VAL A 91 5.05 -4.64 6.67
N GLU A 92 5.97 -3.68 6.58
CA GLU A 92 7.38 -3.97 6.26
C GLU A 92 8.03 -4.88 7.30
N GLY A 93 7.66 -4.73 8.58
CA GLY A 93 8.07 -5.61 9.66
C GLY A 93 7.61 -7.06 9.45
N LEU A 94 6.35 -7.24 9.04
CA LEU A 94 5.82 -8.57 8.72
C LEU A 94 6.60 -9.24 7.57
N MET A 95 7.01 -8.47 6.57
CA MET A 95 7.76 -8.99 5.42
C MET A 95 9.24 -9.28 5.72
N LYS A 96 9.72 -8.96 6.92
CA LYS A 96 11.04 -9.38 7.42
C LYS A 96 11.00 -10.74 8.13
N SER A 97 9.82 -11.41 8.16
CA SER A 97 9.67 -12.72 8.79
C SER A 97 10.49 -13.78 8.06
N PRO A 98 10.99 -14.81 8.79
CA PRO A 98 11.69 -15.94 8.16
C PRO A 98 10.89 -16.57 7.04
N GLY A 99 11.53 -16.92 5.93
CA GLY A 99 10.89 -17.48 4.74
C GLY A 99 10.37 -16.43 3.75
N ILE A 100 10.48 -15.12 4.06
CA ILE A 100 10.09 -14.05 3.13
C ILE A 100 11.32 -13.24 2.73
N THR A 101 11.51 -13.06 1.44
CA THR A 101 12.46 -12.11 0.86
C THR A 101 11.68 -10.97 0.22
N PHE A 102 11.72 -9.77 0.81
CA PHE A 102 11.07 -8.59 0.30
C PHE A 102 12.01 -7.76 -0.56
N ILE A 103 11.64 -7.53 -1.82
CA ILE A 103 12.45 -6.80 -2.81
C ILE A 103 11.68 -5.58 -3.28
N LYS A 104 12.26 -4.38 -3.03
CA LYS A 104 11.70 -3.09 -3.46
C LYS A 104 12.15 -2.78 -4.89
N GLU A 105 11.60 -3.51 -5.84
CA GLU A 105 11.89 -3.37 -7.28
C GLU A 105 10.64 -3.66 -8.09
N ARG A 106 10.55 -3.03 -9.26
CA ARG A 106 9.52 -3.34 -10.24
C ARG A 106 9.79 -4.69 -10.88
N ALA A 107 8.83 -5.60 -10.75
CA ALA A 107 8.87 -6.94 -11.31
C ALA A 107 8.19 -7.01 -12.68
N SER A 108 8.79 -7.72 -13.62
CA SER A 108 8.22 -8.02 -14.93
C SER A 108 8.42 -9.48 -15.30
N PHE A 109 7.50 -10.04 -16.07
CA PHE A 109 7.62 -11.41 -16.56
C PHE A 109 8.64 -11.48 -17.70
N LYS A 110 9.57 -12.44 -17.61
CA LYS A 110 10.39 -12.91 -18.74
C LYS A 110 9.67 -14.06 -19.45
N ASP A 111 9.14 -14.98 -18.68
CA ASP A 111 8.32 -16.11 -19.10
C ASP A 111 7.35 -16.53 -17.98
N SER A 112 6.64 -17.64 -18.16
CA SER A 112 5.60 -18.10 -17.20
C SER A 112 6.13 -18.52 -15.81
N LYS A 113 7.45 -18.65 -15.65
CA LYS A 113 8.11 -19.09 -14.40
C LYS A 113 9.23 -18.16 -13.95
N THR A 114 9.57 -17.15 -14.76
CA THR A 114 10.71 -16.27 -14.54
C THR A 114 10.29 -14.82 -14.47
N ILE A 115 10.67 -14.15 -13.39
CA ILE A 115 10.52 -12.72 -13.17
C ILE A 115 11.88 -12.04 -13.29
N ILE A 116 11.91 -10.85 -13.88
CA ILE A 116 13.06 -9.94 -13.88
C ILE A 116 12.73 -8.76 -12.98
N ALA A 117 13.63 -8.45 -12.04
CA ALA A 117 13.57 -7.27 -11.19
C ALA A 117 14.98 -6.79 -10.85
N GLY A 118 15.25 -5.47 -10.92
CA GLY A 118 16.58 -4.91 -10.65
C GLY A 118 17.71 -5.47 -11.53
N GLY A 119 17.40 -5.98 -12.73
CA GLY A 119 18.36 -6.63 -13.62
C GLY A 119 18.66 -8.10 -13.31
N GLU A 120 18.08 -8.65 -12.24
CA GLU A 120 18.28 -10.04 -11.81
C GLU A 120 17.08 -10.92 -12.20
N GLU A 121 17.34 -12.22 -12.38
CA GLU A 121 16.31 -13.22 -12.70
C GLU A 121 15.93 -14.06 -11.47
N TYR A 122 14.61 -14.20 -11.27
CA TYR A 122 14.00 -14.96 -10.18
C TYR A 122 13.03 -15.98 -10.75
N THR A 123 13.18 -17.25 -10.36
CA THR A 123 12.31 -18.33 -10.83
C THR A 123 11.53 -18.94 -9.68
N ALA A 124 10.27 -19.31 -9.92
CA ALA A 124 9.44 -19.98 -8.93
C ALA A 124 8.56 -21.04 -9.57
N ASP A 125 8.15 -22.00 -8.76
CA ASP A 125 7.17 -23.00 -9.16
C ASP A 125 5.77 -22.40 -9.33
N ASN A 126 5.46 -21.36 -8.49
CA ASN A 126 4.20 -20.62 -8.55
C ASN A 126 4.45 -19.11 -8.49
N ILE A 127 3.64 -18.34 -9.22
CA ILE A 127 3.68 -16.89 -9.22
C ILE A 127 2.28 -16.34 -8.97
N ILE A 128 2.13 -15.43 -8.01
CA ILE A 128 0.88 -14.74 -7.70
C ILE A 128 1.00 -13.28 -8.15
N ILE A 129 0.06 -12.83 -8.97
CA ILE A 129 -0.08 -11.45 -9.40
C ILE A 129 -1.05 -10.76 -8.42
N ALA A 130 -0.53 -9.86 -7.58
CA ALA A 130 -1.29 -9.11 -6.59
C ALA A 130 -1.07 -7.60 -6.75
N THR A 131 -0.92 -7.13 -7.99
CA THR A 131 -0.52 -5.77 -8.36
C THR A 131 -1.60 -4.71 -8.10
N GLY A 132 -2.83 -5.12 -7.78
CA GLY A 132 -3.93 -4.19 -7.49
C GLY A 132 -4.47 -3.48 -8.73
N SER A 133 -4.91 -2.24 -8.55
CA SER A 133 -5.51 -1.40 -9.59
C SER A 133 -5.14 0.07 -9.38
N GLU A 134 -5.31 0.86 -10.43
CA GLU A 134 -5.13 2.32 -10.41
C GLU A 134 -6.42 3.02 -10.79
N SER A 135 -6.54 4.30 -10.40
CA SER A 135 -7.65 5.15 -10.79
C SER A 135 -7.63 5.35 -12.31
N LYS A 136 -8.75 5.08 -12.97
CA LYS A 136 -8.91 5.35 -14.39
C LYS A 136 -9.53 6.72 -14.58
N LEU A 137 -8.83 7.60 -15.30
CA LEU A 137 -9.37 8.89 -15.70
C LEU A 137 -10.33 8.71 -16.89
N PRO A 138 -11.59 9.15 -16.79
CA PRO A 138 -12.49 9.15 -17.92
C PRO A 138 -12.06 10.22 -18.95
N PRO A 139 -12.42 10.08 -20.24
CA PRO A 139 -12.12 11.08 -21.27
C PRO A 139 -13.11 12.26 -21.19
N ILE A 140 -12.90 13.10 -20.17
CA ILE A 140 -13.72 14.31 -19.92
C ILE A 140 -12.84 15.53 -20.18
N GLU A 141 -13.37 16.53 -20.86
CA GLU A 141 -12.69 17.82 -21.08
C GLU A 141 -12.36 18.47 -19.73
N GLY A 142 -11.12 18.97 -19.58
CA GLY A 142 -10.63 19.58 -18.34
C GLY A 142 -10.16 18.60 -17.27
N ILE A 143 -10.09 17.30 -17.53
CA ILE A 143 -9.63 16.30 -16.55
C ILE A 143 -8.15 16.49 -16.14
N ASP A 144 -7.36 17.14 -17.01
CA ASP A 144 -5.94 17.41 -16.81
C ASP A 144 -5.67 18.83 -16.26
N GLU A 145 -6.72 19.60 -15.93
CA GLU A 145 -6.59 20.94 -15.38
C GLU A 145 -6.03 20.92 -13.95
N GLU A 146 -5.31 21.99 -13.57
CA GLU A 146 -4.75 22.15 -12.23
C GLU A 146 -5.84 22.10 -11.16
N GLY A 147 -5.66 21.29 -10.13
CA GLY A 147 -6.60 21.07 -9.03
C GLY A 147 -7.60 19.95 -9.25
N VAL A 148 -7.63 19.34 -10.44
CA VAL A 148 -8.38 18.11 -10.67
C VAL A 148 -7.53 16.92 -10.18
N VAL A 149 -8.01 16.21 -9.17
CA VAL A 149 -7.27 15.15 -8.49
C VAL A 149 -8.08 13.85 -8.44
N THR A 150 -7.38 12.72 -8.34
CA THR A 150 -8.01 11.43 -8.04
C THR A 150 -7.95 11.15 -6.53
N SER A 151 -8.45 9.98 -6.12
CA SER A 151 -8.30 9.51 -4.73
C SER A 151 -6.84 9.19 -4.34
N THR A 152 -5.90 9.29 -5.25
CA THR A 152 -4.47 8.98 -5.01
C THR A 152 -3.72 10.21 -4.51
N GLU A 153 -4.00 11.38 -5.03
CA GLU A 153 -3.42 12.68 -4.65
C GLU A 153 -4.08 13.22 -3.37
#